data_c84404bf56d6cf01e399910d0afb0884
#
_entry.id   c84404bf56d6cf01e399910d0afb0884
#
_cell.length_a   1.000
_cell.length_b   1.000
_cell.length_c   1.000
_cell.angle_alpha   90.00
_cell.angle_beta   90.00
_cell.angle_gamma   90.00
#
_symmetry.space_group_name_H-M   'P 1'
#
loop_
_entity.id
_entity.type
_entity.pdbx_description
1 polymer ?
#
loop_
_entity_poly.entity_id
_entity_poly.type
_entity_poly.pdbx_seq_one_letter_code
_entity_poly.pdbx_strand_id
1 'polypeptide(L)'
;MTQAATSLKATPLNAAHRAAGAKMVDFGGWDMPVNYGSQIEEHHAVRTDCGMFDVSHMCVVDLQGENVRSFLRGLVANNVDKLQVAGKALYSCMLKPEGTVIDDLIIYFFNENWFRLVVNAGTAEKDIAWMTARNAETNSGLTITQRRDGANAFALVAVQGPNARAKAWEVLPETKAASAEIKPFNAVIVADTSFGEVMVARTGYTGEDGFEIAVSADRVTDFWNALVAAGVKPAGLGARDTLRLEAGMNLYGQDMDETVNPLDAGLAWTIDLVSERDFVGKEALQTQGQNAQFLGLILREKGGILRAHQKVVCAQGEGEITSGTFSPTMEQAIALARLPMGVSVGDTVHVVIRDKQLAASVVKLPFVRNGKILAV
;
A
#
# COMPACT_ATOMS: atom_id res chain seq x y z
N MET A 1 24.02 28.96 -11.37
CA MET A 1 23.85 27.61 -11.96
C MET A 1 22.38 27.27 -11.78
N THR A 2 21.59 27.38 -12.83
CA THR A 2 20.17 26.94 -12.84
C THR A 2 20.17 25.43 -12.78
N GLN A 3 19.71 24.87 -11.65
CA GLN A 3 19.37 23.44 -11.58
C GLN A 3 18.36 23.16 -12.69
N ALA A 4 18.71 22.28 -13.60
CA ALA A 4 17.74 21.76 -14.57
C ALA A 4 16.60 21.12 -13.75
N ALA A 5 15.39 21.64 -13.94
CA ALA A 5 14.21 21.04 -13.35
C ALA A 5 14.13 19.60 -13.86
N THR A 6 14.38 18.62 -13.00
CA THR A 6 14.18 17.20 -13.33
C THR A 6 12.71 17.04 -13.70
N SER A 7 12.43 16.63 -14.94
CA SER A 7 11.06 16.34 -15.36
C SER A 7 10.51 15.19 -14.50
N LEU A 8 9.30 15.37 -13.95
CA LEU A 8 8.62 14.32 -13.20
C LEU A 8 8.36 13.09 -14.09
N LYS A 9 8.45 11.92 -13.51
CA LYS A 9 8.02 10.68 -14.17
C LYS A 9 6.50 10.73 -14.38
N ALA A 10 6.01 10.10 -15.45
CA ALA A 10 4.59 10.06 -15.77
C ALA A 10 4.12 8.62 -15.92
N THR A 11 2.93 8.32 -15.42
CA THR A 11 2.27 7.04 -15.69
C THR A 11 1.69 7.03 -17.11
N PRO A 12 1.37 5.86 -17.68
CA PRO A 12 0.68 5.79 -18.97
C PRO A 12 -0.67 6.51 -18.99
N LEU A 13 -1.29 6.77 -17.83
CA LEU A 13 -2.57 7.48 -17.69
C LEU A 13 -2.42 9.00 -17.51
N ASN A 14 -1.21 9.55 -17.45
CA ASN A 14 -0.99 10.98 -17.16
C ASN A 14 -1.79 11.92 -18.09
N ALA A 15 -1.79 11.63 -19.39
CA ALA A 15 -2.55 12.43 -20.36
C ALA A 15 -4.07 12.33 -20.12
N ALA A 16 -4.57 11.15 -19.76
CA ALA A 16 -5.98 10.93 -19.43
C ALA A 16 -6.40 11.71 -18.17
N HIS A 17 -5.55 11.74 -17.14
CA HIS A 17 -5.79 12.52 -15.93
C HIS A 17 -5.91 14.01 -16.23
N ARG A 18 -4.98 14.55 -17.03
CA ARG A 18 -5.01 15.96 -17.44
C ARG A 18 -6.23 16.28 -18.29
N ALA A 19 -6.61 15.39 -19.21
CA ALA A 19 -7.81 15.56 -20.04
C ALA A 19 -9.10 15.53 -19.19
N ALA A 20 -9.12 14.77 -18.09
CA ALA A 20 -10.20 14.75 -17.13
C ALA A 20 -10.22 15.93 -16.15
N GLY A 21 -9.29 16.90 -16.29
CA GLY A 21 -9.19 18.07 -15.44
C GLY A 21 -8.63 17.81 -14.05
N ALA A 22 -7.89 16.72 -13.86
CA ALA A 22 -7.27 16.40 -12.59
C ALA A 22 -6.25 17.47 -12.16
N LYS A 23 -6.24 17.79 -10.87
CA LYS A 23 -5.17 18.58 -10.27
C LYS A 23 -3.95 17.69 -10.06
N MET A 24 -2.87 17.97 -10.80
CA MET A 24 -1.65 17.19 -10.75
C MET A 24 -0.67 17.74 -9.70
N VAL A 25 0.09 16.83 -9.05
CA VAL A 25 1.12 17.18 -8.05
C VAL A 25 2.33 16.26 -8.21
N ASP A 26 3.48 16.73 -7.72
CA ASP A 26 4.65 15.87 -7.50
C ASP A 26 4.38 14.92 -6.33
N PHE A 27 4.43 13.64 -6.62
CA PHE A 27 4.32 12.57 -5.63
C PHE A 27 5.54 11.65 -5.74
N GLY A 28 6.57 11.96 -4.96
CA GLY A 28 7.80 11.18 -4.95
C GLY A 28 8.48 11.10 -6.32
N GLY A 29 8.49 12.20 -7.07
CA GLY A 29 9.08 12.31 -8.42
C GLY A 29 8.15 11.90 -9.56
N TRP A 30 6.87 11.58 -9.27
CA TRP A 30 5.83 11.26 -10.24
C TRP A 30 4.81 12.38 -10.35
N ASP A 31 4.38 12.68 -11.57
CA ASP A 31 3.30 13.63 -11.85
C ASP A 31 1.94 12.92 -11.74
N MET A 32 1.29 13.04 -10.58
CA MET A 32 0.12 12.25 -10.18
C MET A 32 -1.10 13.11 -9.88
N PRO A 33 -2.33 12.59 -10.13
CA PRO A 33 -3.55 13.30 -9.79
C PRO A 33 -3.78 13.30 -8.28
N VAL A 34 -3.87 14.49 -7.65
CA VAL A 34 -4.24 14.61 -6.24
C VAL A 34 -5.76 14.56 -6.05
N ASN A 35 -6.52 15.11 -6.99
CA ASN A 35 -7.98 15.01 -7.06
C ASN A 35 -8.50 15.38 -8.46
N TYR A 36 -9.80 15.08 -8.71
CA TYR A 36 -10.55 15.44 -9.91
C TYR A 36 -11.66 16.48 -9.61
N GLY A 37 -11.42 17.30 -8.59
CA GLY A 37 -12.33 18.35 -8.12
C GLY A 37 -12.47 18.36 -6.61
N SER A 38 -12.94 17.28 -6.00
CA SER A 38 -13.14 17.19 -4.54
C SER A 38 -12.68 15.85 -3.99
N GLN A 39 -11.56 15.87 -3.25
CA GLN A 39 -11.07 14.67 -2.58
C GLN A 39 -12.08 14.07 -1.58
N ILE A 40 -12.97 14.89 -1.01
CA ILE A 40 -14.00 14.42 -0.05
C ILE A 40 -15.09 13.65 -0.81
N GLU A 41 -15.55 14.16 -1.95
CA GLU A 41 -16.54 13.46 -2.79
C GLU A 41 -15.95 12.16 -3.37
N GLU A 42 -14.69 12.18 -3.80
CA GLU A 42 -13.97 11.00 -4.26
C GLU A 42 -13.85 9.96 -3.15
N HIS A 43 -13.51 10.38 -1.94
CA HIS A 43 -13.47 9.51 -0.76
C HIS A 43 -14.84 8.84 -0.52
N HIS A 44 -15.92 9.65 -0.48
CA HIS A 44 -17.26 9.10 -0.27
C HIS A 44 -17.73 8.20 -1.41
N ALA A 45 -17.35 8.49 -2.66
CA ALA A 45 -17.65 7.61 -3.79
C ALA A 45 -17.06 6.21 -3.59
N VAL A 46 -15.82 6.12 -3.11
CA VAL A 46 -15.19 4.83 -2.76
C VAL A 46 -15.91 4.15 -1.60
N ARG A 47 -16.30 4.87 -0.55
CA ARG A 47 -16.99 4.29 0.62
C ARG A 47 -18.39 3.80 0.33
N THR A 48 -19.13 4.46 -0.57
CA THR A 48 -20.57 4.22 -0.76
C THR A 48 -20.93 3.53 -2.08
N ASP A 49 -20.00 3.56 -3.06
CA ASP A 49 -20.24 3.00 -4.39
C ASP A 49 -18.96 2.38 -4.97
N CYS A 50 -18.23 3.11 -5.82
CA CYS A 50 -17.03 2.63 -6.50
C CYS A 50 -16.16 3.79 -6.97
N GLY A 51 -14.89 3.75 -6.62
CA GLY A 51 -13.87 4.64 -7.14
C GLY A 51 -12.69 3.87 -7.73
N MET A 52 -11.90 4.54 -8.57
CA MET A 52 -10.68 3.98 -9.14
C MET A 52 -9.51 4.92 -8.99
N PHE A 53 -8.33 4.32 -8.83
CA PHE A 53 -7.06 5.00 -8.66
C PHE A 53 -6.05 4.50 -9.70
N ASP A 54 -5.32 5.43 -10.30
CA ASP A 54 -4.08 5.08 -10.99
C ASP A 54 -3.00 4.80 -9.94
N VAL A 55 -2.53 3.56 -9.91
CA VAL A 55 -1.42 3.14 -9.06
C VAL A 55 -0.25 2.58 -9.90
N SER A 56 -0.18 2.98 -11.17
CA SER A 56 0.84 2.55 -12.14
C SER A 56 2.25 3.06 -11.83
N HIS A 57 2.38 4.01 -10.91
CA HIS A 57 3.68 4.44 -10.39
C HIS A 57 4.36 3.35 -9.54
N MET A 58 3.61 2.44 -8.94
CA MET A 58 4.16 1.25 -8.28
C MET A 58 4.86 0.34 -9.29
N CYS A 59 5.73 -0.53 -8.81
CA CYS A 59 6.50 -1.40 -9.69
C CYS A 59 6.14 -2.87 -9.50
N VAL A 60 5.70 -3.48 -10.59
CA VAL A 60 5.57 -4.95 -10.69
C VAL A 60 6.93 -5.53 -11.03
N VAL A 61 7.35 -6.56 -10.28
CA VAL A 61 8.62 -7.27 -10.48
C VAL A 61 8.34 -8.76 -10.54
N ASP A 62 8.69 -9.40 -11.65
CA ASP A 62 8.64 -10.86 -11.79
C ASP A 62 9.99 -11.47 -11.37
N LEU A 63 9.95 -12.44 -10.48
CA LEU A 63 11.06 -13.30 -10.12
C LEU A 63 10.84 -14.68 -10.72
N GLN A 64 11.77 -15.14 -11.56
CA GLN A 64 11.67 -16.42 -12.25
C GLN A 64 12.95 -17.24 -12.10
N GLY A 65 12.79 -18.55 -11.92
CA GLY A 65 13.88 -19.52 -11.77
C GLY A 65 13.53 -20.63 -10.78
N GLU A 66 14.32 -21.68 -10.76
CA GLU A 66 14.07 -22.85 -9.90
C GLU A 66 14.22 -22.56 -8.39
N ASN A 67 14.97 -21.51 -8.03
CA ASN A 67 15.29 -21.18 -6.64
C ASN A 67 14.47 -20.00 -6.07
N VAL A 68 13.38 -19.56 -6.74
CA VAL A 68 12.64 -18.35 -6.31
C VAL A 68 12.14 -18.50 -4.89
N ARG A 69 11.54 -19.64 -4.52
CA ARG A 69 11.02 -19.84 -3.16
C ARG A 69 12.15 -19.79 -2.12
N SER A 70 13.25 -20.49 -2.34
CA SER A 70 14.37 -20.49 -1.39
C SER A 70 15.01 -19.10 -1.27
N PHE A 71 15.12 -18.37 -2.36
CA PHE A 71 15.57 -16.98 -2.36
C PHE A 71 14.65 -16.08 -1.53
N LEU A 72 13.33 -16.13 -1.77
CA LEU A 72 12.37 -15.33 -1.02
C LEU A 72 12.32 -15.69 0.47
N ARG A 73 12.55 -16.96 0.83
CA ARG A 73 12.68 -17.38 2.24
C ARG A 73 13.78 -16.62 2.99
N GLY A 74 14.88 -16.30 2.32
CA GLY A 74 15.98 -15.52 2.90
C GLY A 74 15.81 -14.01 2.76
N LEU A 75 15.06 -13.55 1.77
CA LEU A 75 14.92 -12.13 1.42
C LEU A 75 13.88 -11.40 2.26
N VAL A 76 12.70 -12.01 2.48
CA VAL A 76 11.55 -11.35 3.08
C VAL A 76 11.23 -11.87 4.48
N ALA A 77 10.71 -11.00 5.31
CA ALA A 77 10.49 -11.29 6.73
C ALA A 77 9.30 -12.23 6.98
N ASN A 78 8.25 -12.24 6.13
CA ASN A 78 7.12 -13.17 6.27
C ASN A 78 7.44 -14.54 5.66
N ASN A 79 6.72 -15.55 6.09
CA ASN A 79 6.96 -16.92 5.65
C ASN A 79 6.28 -17.22 4.31
N VAL A 80 7.07 -17.26 3.24
CA VAL A 80 6.60 -17.56 1.87
C VAL A 80 6.16 -19.01 1.67
N ASP A 81 6.43 -19.92 2.60
CA ASP A 81 5.95 -21.30 2.56
C ASP A 81 4.42 -21.39 2.77
N LYS A 82 3.79 -20.32 3.25
CA LYS A 82 2.32 -20.17 3.27
C LYS A 82 1.70 -20.04 1.88
N LEU A 83 2.50 -19.74 0.86
CA LEU A 83 2.10 -19.57 -0.53
C LEU A 83 2.18 -20.91 -1.27
N GLN A 84 1.08 -21.67 -1.26
CA GLN A 84 1.00 -23.02 -1.84
C GLN A 84 -0.04 -23.15 -2.95
N VAL A 85 -0.89 -22.14 -3.13
CA VAL A 85 -1.97 -22.14 -4.13
C VAL A 85 -1.73 -21.00 -5.09
N ALA A 86 -1.77 -21.29 -6.38
CA ALA A 86 -1.59 -20.28 -7.42
C ALA A 86 -2.54 -19.08 -7.22
N GLY A 87 -2.00 -17.87 -7.34
CA GLY A 87 -2.70 -16.62 -7.11
C GLY A 87 -2.70 -16.15 -5.65
N LYS A 88 -2.38 -16.99 -4.67
CA LYS A 88 -2.31 -16.55 -3.27
C LYS A 88 -1.22 -15.50 -3.08
N ALA A 89 -1.56 -14.45 -2.32
CA ALA A 89 -0.64 -13.36 -2.02
C ALA A 89 -0.25 -13.32 -0.54
N LEU A 90 0.89 -12.67 -0.29
CA LEU A 90 1.46 -12.45 1.04
C LEU A 90 2.00 -11.03 1.12
N TYR A 91 1.64 -10.30 2.17
CA TYR A 91 2.25 -9.02 2.50
C TYR A 91 3.46 -9.23 3.41
N SER A 92 4.55 -8.56 3.13
CA SER A 92 5.80 -8.71 3.87
C SER A 92 6.65 -7.44 3.81
N CYS A 93 7.69 -7.40 4.65
CA CYS A 93 8.76 -6.42 4.57
C CYS A 93 10.04 -7.06 4.02
N MET A 94 10.82 -6.31 3.24
CA MET A 94 12.24 -6.51 3.07
C MET A 94 12.99 -5.69 4.12
N LEU A 95 14.00 -6.28 4.73
CA LEU A 95 14.73 -5.68 5.84
C LEU A 95 16.21 -5.52 5.53
N LYS A 96 16.83 -4.53 6.20
CA LYS A 96 18.28 -4.45 6.36
C LYS A 96 18.77 -5.48 7.38
N PRO A 97 20.07 -5.80 7.39
CA PRO A 97 20.66 -6.64 8.42
C PRO A 97 20.40 -6.13 9.85
N GLU A 98 20.28 -4.81 10.02
CA GLU A 98 19.97 -4.15 11.28
C GLU A 98 18.51 -4.29 11.72
N GLY A 99 17.65 -4.94 10.90
CA GLY A 99 16.25 -5.20 11.20
C GLY A 99 15.29 -4.06 10.84
N THR A 100 15.76 -3.02 10.17
CA THR A 100 14.92 -1.88 9.73
C THR A 100 14.33 -2.10 8.32
N VAL A 101 13.26 -1.38 7.98
CA VAL A 101 12.44 -1.66 6.79
C VAL A 101 13.04 -1.02 5.53
N ILE A 102 13.50 -1.83 4.58
CA ILE A 102 13.86 -1.37 3.24
C ILE A 102 12.62 -0.96 2.46
N ASP A 103 11.62 -1.84 2.42
CA ASP A 103 10.31 -1.60 1.80
C ASP A 103 9.27 -2.61 2.32
N ASP A 104 7.99 -2.29 2.14
CA ASP A 104 6.87 -3.21 2.29
C ASP A 104 6.31 -3.58 0.91
N LEU A 105 5.92 -4.84 0.74
CA LEU A 105 5.55 -5.36 -0.58
C LEU A 105 4.52 -6.47 -0.51
N ILE A 106 3.84 -6.68 -1.63
CA ILE A 106 2.96 -7.84 -1.84
C ILE A 106 3.66 -8.83 -2.76
N ILE A 107 3.61 -10.12 -2.38
CA ILE A 107 4.19 -11.24 -3.12
C ILE A 107 3.06 -12.14 -3.56
N TYR A 108 2.90 -12.36 -4.86
CA TYR A 108 1.95 -13.29 -5.46
C TYR A 108 2.67 -14.56 -5.91
N PHE A 109 2.13 -15.71 -5.56
CA PHE A 109 2.62 -17.01 -5.99
C PHE A 109 1.84 -17.51 -7.20
N PHE A 110 2.52 -17.87 -8.29
CA PHE A 110 1.87 -18.51 -9.45
C PHE A 110 2.31 -19.96 -9.61
N ASN A 111 3.59 -20.23 -9.45
CA ASN A 111 4.16 -21.59 -9.36
C ASN A 111 5.55 -21.53 -8.70
N GLU A 112 6.19 -22.68 -8.50
CA GLU A 112 7.50 -22.76 -7.82
C GLU A 112 8.61 -21.97 -8.52
N ASN A 113 8.48 -21.77 -9.84
CA ASN A 113 9.47 -21.08 -10.66
C ASN A 113 9.08 -19.63 -10.99
N TRP A 114 7.95 -19.14 -10.47
CA TRP A 114 7.49 -17.78 -10.77
C TRP A 114 6.67 -17.19 -9.63
N PHE A 115 7.19 -16.09 -9.10
CA PHE A 115 6.51 -15.19 -8.16
C PHE A 115 6.50 -13.78 -8.74
N ARG A 116 5.44 -13.04 -8.46
CA ARG A 116 5.31 -11.62 -8.82
C ARG A 116 5.25 -10.78 -7.57
N LEU A 117 6.04 -9.72 -7.53
CA LEU A 117 6.07 -8.76 -6.45
C LEU A 117 5.48 -7.44 -6.93
N VAL A 118 4.85 -6.71 -6.01
CA VAL A 118 4.47 -5.31 -6.22
C VAL A 118 5.14 -4.50 -5.10
N VAL A 119 6.04 -3.60 -5.49
CA VAL A 119 6.84 -2.76 -4.59
C VAL A 119 6.44 -1.29 -4.73
N ASN A 120 6.76 -0.47 -3.72
CA ASN A 120 6.43 0.94 -3.71
C ASN A 120 7.16 1.73 -4.81
N ALA A 121 6.53 2.82 -5.25
CA ALA A 121 7.03 3.63 -6.37
C ALA A 121 8.40 4.27 -6.11
N GLY A 122 8.56 4.85 -4.91
CA GLY A 122 9.77 5.57 -4.51
C GLY A 122 10.96 4.67 -4.19
N THR A 123 10.70 3.42 -3.83
CA THR A 123 11.72 2.44 -3.43
C THR A 123 12.11 1.47 -4.54
N ALA A 124 11.33 1.40 -5.62
CA ALA A 124 11.45 0.37 -6.65
C ALA A 124 12.87 0.16 -7.19
N GLU A 125 13.62 1.22 -7.46
CA GLU A 125 15.00 1.11 -7.96
C GLU A 125 15.93 0.51 -6.89
N LYS A 126 15.78 0.95 -5.65
CA LYS A 126 16.52 0.42 -4.49
C LYS A 126 16.16 -1.05 -4.23
N ASP A 127 14.89 -1.39 -4.31
CA ASP A 127 14.39 -2.75 -4.07
C ASP A 127 14.91 -3.74 -5.11
N ILE A 128 14.88 -3.35 -6.40
CA ILE A 128 15.43 -4.15 -7.49
C ILE A 128 16.93 -4.32 -7.34
N ALA A 129 17.65 -3.24 -6.98
CA ALA A 129 19.08 -3.32 -6.72
C ALA A 129 19.40 -4.25 -5.53
N TRP A 130 18.62 -4.17 -4.45
CA TRP A 130 18.74 -5.07 -3.30
C TRP A 130 18.49 -6.53 -3.67
N MET A 131 17.38 -6.82 -4.35
CA MET A 131 17.06 -8.16 -4.84
C MET A 131 18.16 -8.72 -5.76
N THR A 132 18.69 -7.88 -6.65
CA THR A 132 19.77 -8.26 -7.59
C THR A 132 21.07 -8.59 -6.85
N ALA A 133 21.46 -7.77 -5.87
CA ALA A 133 22.64 -8.03 -5.06
C ALA A 133 22.50 -9.34 -4.27
N ARG A 134 21.34 -9.53 -3.61
CA ARG A 134 21.06 -10.77 -2.85
C ARG A 134 21.00 -12.00 -3.75
N ASN A 135 20.44 -11.90 -4.96
CA ASN A 135 20.43 -12.99 -5.94
C ASN A 135 21.84 -13.43 -6.33
N ALA A 136 22.75 -12.46 -6.52
CA ALA A 136 24.16 -12.74 -6.83
C ALA A 136 24.88 -13.36 -5.61
N GLU A 137 24.71 -12.82 -4.42
CA GLU A 137 25.35 -13.31 -3.18
C GLU A 137 24.93 -14.75 -2.84
N THR A 138 23.67 -15.08 -3.03
CA THR A 138 23.13 -16.42 -2.73
C THR A 138 23.29 -17.40 -3.89
N ASN A 139 23.81 -16.96 -5.03
CA ASN A 139 23.91 -17.75 -6.26
C ASN A 139 22.56 -18.40 -6.67
N SER A 140 21.45 -17.69 -6.44
CA SER A 140 20.12 -18.23 -6.70
C SER A 140 19.78 -18.36 -8.19
N GLY A 141 20.48 -17.63 -9.06
CA GLY A 141 20.36 -17.75 -10.51
C GLY A 141 19.02 -17.28 -11.08
N LEU A 142 18.36 -16.33 -10.40
CA LEU A 142 17.03 -15.86 -10.79
C LEU A 142 17.11 -14.80 -11.88
N THR A 143 16.10 -14.81 -12.75
CA THR A 143 15.76 -13.67 -13.61
C THR A 143 14.83 -12.74 -12.85
N ILE A 144 15.26 -11.49 -12.69
CA ILE A 144 14.50 -10.41 -12.05
C ILE A 144 14.07 -9.42 -13.13
N THR A 145 12.77 -9.34 -13.40
CA THR A 145 12.23 -8.52 -14.48
C THR A 145 11.28 -7.47 -13.92
N GLN A 146 11.66 -6.19 -13.99
CA GLN A 146 10.73 -5.11 -13.71
C GLN A 146 9.74 -4.96 -14.87
N ARG A 147 8.47 -4.67 -14.54
CA ARG A 147 7.35 -4.59 -15.48
C ARG A 147 6.66 -3.22 -15.46
N ARG A 148 7.32 -2.19 -14.96
CA ARG A 148 6.80 -0.81 -14.96
C ARG A 148 7.09 -0.09 -16.28
N ASP A 149 8.23 -0.41 -16.90
CA ASP A 149 8.71 0.25 -18.10
C ASP A 149 9.05 -0.79 -19.20
N GLY A 150 9.08 -0.32 -20.44
CA GLY A 150 9.47 -1.14 -21.61
C GLY A 150 8.28 -1.82 -22.30
N ALA A 151 8.59 -2.69 -23.27
CA ALA A 151 7.60 -3.30 -24.19
C ALA A 151 6.54 -4.18 -23.49
N ASN A 152 6.87 -4.73 -22.33
CA ASN A 152 5.97 -5.60 -21.56
C ASN A 152 5.56 -4.96 -20.23
N ALA A 153 5.48 -3.62 -20.19
CA ALA A 153 5.10 -2.89 -18.99
C ALA A 153 3.63 -3.13 -18.64
N PHE A 154 3.36 -3.22 -17.36
CA PHE A 154 2.01 -3.18 -16.78
C PHE A 154 1.72 -1.80 -16.22
N ALA A 155 0.48 -1.38 -16.38
CA ALA A 155 -0.14 -0.34 -15.59
C ALA A 155 -1.08 -0.99 -14.55
N LEU A 156 -1.24 -0.35 -13.42
CA LEU A 156 -2.06 -0.84 -12.31
C LEU A 156 -3.21 0.13 -12.05
N VAL A 157 -4.44 -0.39 -12.06
CA VAL A 157 -5.65 0.36 -11.71
C VAL A 157 -6.31 -0.32 -10.51
N ALA A 158 -6.47 0.42 -9.41
CA ALA A 158 -7.22 -0.05 -8.25
C ALA A 158 -8.68 0.40 -8.39
N VAL A 159 -9.62 -0.55 -8.35
CA VAL A 159 -11.08 -0.32 -8.40
C VAL A 159 -11.64 -0.77 -7.05
N GLN A 160 -12.12 0.18 -6.24
CA GLN A 160 -12.39 -0.03 -4.81
C GLN A 160 -13.77 0.50 -4.41
N GLY A 161 -14.45 -0.21 -3.52
CA GLY A 161 -15.76 0.16 -2.98
C GLY A 161 -16.76 -1.00 -3.00
N PRO A 162 -17.94 -0.86 -2.38
CA PRO A 162 -18.92 -1.93 -2.28
C PRO A 162 -19.40 -2.47 -3.63
N ASN A 163 -19.43 -1.65 -4.69
CA ASN A 163 -19.81 -2.04 -6.05
C ASN A 163 -18.61 -2.28 -6.99
N ALA A 164 -17.36 -2.15 -6.49
CA ALA A 164 -16.14 -2.18 -7.31
C ALA A 164 -15.99 -3.46 -8.13
N ARG A 165 -16.21 -4.62 -7.53
CA ARG A 165 -16.07 -5.90 -8.23
C ARG A 165 -17.11 -6.07 -9.34
N ALA A 166 -18.35 -5.67 -9.06
CA ALA A 166 -19.42 -5.72 -10.06
C ALA A 166 -19.11 -4.80 -11.25
N LYS A 167 -18.64 -3.58 -10.99
CA LYS A 167 -18.23 -2.62 -12.02
C LYS A 167 -17.01 -3.09 -12.82
N ALA A 168 -16.04 -3.69 -12.17
CA ALA A 168 -14.90 -4.29 -12.86
C ALA A 168 -15.34 -5.40 -13.83
N TRP A 169 -16.31 -6.23 -13.44
CA TRP A 169 -16.86 -7.29 -14.30
C TRP A 169 -17.76 -6.77 -15.42
N GLU A 170 -18.38 -5.58 -15.31
CA GLU A 170 -19.05 -4.94 -16.44
C GLU A 170 -18.07 -4.62 -17.58
N VAL A 171 -16.82 -4.25 -17.23
CA VAL A 171 -15.77 -3.89 -18.19
C VAL A 171 -14.90 -5.10 -18.60
N LEU A 172 -14.70 -6.04 -17.70
CA LEU A 172 -13.89 -7.26 -17.88
C LEU A 172 -14.74 -8.51 -17.58
N PRO A 173 -15.83 -8.77 -18.34
CA PRO A 173 -16.72 -9.90 -18.05
C PRO A 173 -16.00 -11.26 -18.13
N GLU A 174 -14.93 -11.37 -18.93
CA GLU A 174 -14.12 -12.57 -19.08
C GLU A 174 -13.43 -12.99 -17.77
N THR A 175 -13.18 -12.03 -16.88
CA THR A 175 -12.52 -12.30 -15.59
C THR A 175 -13.48 -12.80 -14.51
N LYS A 176 -14.79 -12.64 -14.70
CA LYS A 176 -15.79 -12.89 -13.64
C LYS A 176 -15.76 -14.33 -13.14
N ALA A 177 -15.72 -15.30 -14.05
CA ALA A 177 -15.73 -16.72 -13.67
C ALA A 177 -14.51 -17.10 -12.81
N ALA A 178 -13.33 -16.54 -13.13
CA ALA A 178 -12.09 -16.83 -12.42
C ALA A 178 -11.96 -16.04 -11.11
N SER A 179 -12.57 -14.85 -11.02
CA SER A 179 -12.34 -13.92 -9.90
C SER A 179 -13.51 -13.78 -8.92
N ALA A 180 -14.68 -14.35 -9.21
CA ALA A 180 -15.86 -14.20 -8.37
C ALA A 180 -15.64 -14.74 -6.94
N GLU A 181 -15.02 -15.91 -6.82
CA GLU A 181 -14.86 -16.65 -5.57
C GLU A 181 -13.45 -16.51 -4.95
N ILE A 182 -12.54 -15.72 -5.56
CA ILE A 182 -11.24 -15.51 -4.94
C ILE A 182 -11.36 -14.78 -3.60
N LYS A 183 -10.61 -15.24 -2.62
CA LYS A 183 -10.55 -14.61 -1.28
C LYS A 183 -9.71 -13.34 -1.33
N PRO A 184 -9.84 -12.42 -0.36
CA PRO A 184 -8.87 -11.34 -0.19
C PRO A 184 -7.43 -11.87 -0.18
N PHE A 185 -6.48 -11.10 -0.69
CA PHE A 185 -5.10 -11.52 -0.91
C PHE A 185 -4.96 -12.75 -1.83
N ASN A 186 -5.77 -12.80 -2.88
CA ASN A 186 -5.62 -13.74 -3.99
C ASN A 186 -5.75 -12.99 -5.31
N ALA A 187 -5.11 -13.53 -6.34
CA ALA A 187 -5.15 -13.01 -7.71
C ALA A 187 -5.41 -14.13 -8.71
N VAL A 188 -5.88 -13.76 -9.88
CA VAL A 188 -5.97 -14.63 -11.06
C VAL A 188 -5.39 -13.91 -12.26
N ILE A 189 -4.80 -14.67 -13.18
CA ILE A 189 -4.38 -14.17 -14.49
C ILE A 189 -5.39 -14.72 -15.51
N VAL A 190 -5.91 -13.83 -16.36
CA VAL A 190 -6.80 -14.18 -17.47
C VAL A 190 -6.13 -13.68 -18.74
N ALA A 191 -5.73 -14.63 -19.61
CA ALA A 191 -4.92 -14.34 -20.80
C ALA A 191 -5.72 -13.64 -21.91
N ASP A 192 -6.97 -14.08 -22.11
CA ASP A 192 -7.80 -13.64 -23.23
C ASP A 192 -8.92 -12.73 -22.76
N THR A 193 -8.65 -11.44 -22.64
CA THR A 193 -9.65 -10.42 -22.37
C THR A 193 -9.69 -9.36 -23.47
N SER A 194 -10.69 -8.51 -23.45
CA SER A 194 -10.82 -7.35 -24.34
C SER A 194 -9.61 -6.40 -24.27
N PHE A 195 -8.80 -6.48 -23.20
CA PHE A 195 -7.60 -5.66 -22.98
C PHE A 195 -6.31 -6.47 -22.98
N GLY A 196 -6.32 -7.71 -23.50
CA GLY A 196 -5.21 -8.65 -23.48
C GLY A 196 -5.12 -9.42 -22.17
N GLU A 197 -3.93 -9.90 -21.82
CA GLU A 197 -3.69 -10.55 -20.53
C GLU A 197 -3.85 -9.53 -19.38
N VAL A 198 -4.64 -9.90 -18.39
CA VAL A 198 -4.80 -9.10 -17.17
C VAL A 198 -4.57 -9.95 -15.93
N MET A 199 -4.03 -9.34 -14.88
CA MET A 199 -4.02 -9.90 -13.53
C MET A 199 -5.06 -9.17 -12.70
N VAL A 200 -6.00 -9.90 -12.11
CA VAL A 200 -7.02 -9.36 -11.21
C VAL A 200 -6.72 -9.84 -9.80
N ALA A 201 -6.30 -8.95 -8.92
CA ALA A 201 -5.97 -9.22 -7.53
C ALA A 201 -7.06 -8.64 -6.60
N ARG A 202 -7.59 -9.45 -5.67
CA ARG A 202 -8.51 -8.98 -4.65
C ARG A 202 -7.71 -8.40 -3.48
N THR A 203 -7.10 -7.27 -3.76
CA THR A 203 -6.28 -6.45 -2.86
C THR A 203 -6.72 -5.00 -2.96
N GLY A 204 -6.19 -4.13 -2.11
CA GLY A 204 -6.48 -2.72 -2.11
C GLY A 204 -5.93 -2.01 -0.89
N TYR A 205 -6.04 -0.68 -0.89
CA TYR A 205 -5.44 0.21 0.09
C TYR A 205 -6.48 1.17 0.71
N THR A 206 -7.75 0.78 0.72
CA THR A 206 -8.87 1.64 1.11
C THR A 206 -9.67 1.14 2.30
N GLY A 207 -9.51 -0.14 2.65
CA GLY A 207 -10.37 -0.80 3.63
C GLY A 207 -11.72 -1.25 3.07
N GLU A 208 -12.01 -0.98 1.79
CA GLU A 208 -13.15 -1.52 1.05
C GLU A 208 -12.77 -2.78 0.26
N ASP A 209 -13.78 -3.53 -0.21
CA ASP A 209 -13.56 -4.62 -1.17
C ASP A 209 -13.27 -4.04 -2.57
N GLY A 210 -12.64 -4.83 -3.41
CA GLY A 210 -12.33 -4.41 -4.77
C GLY A 210 -11.22 -5.22 -5.39
N PHE A 211 -10.69 -4.68 -6.49
CA PHE A 211 -9.58 -5.27 -7.23
C PHE A 211 -8.47 -4.26 -7.47
N GLU A 212 -7.24 -4.74 -7.51
CA GLU A 212 -6.12 -4.10 -8.18
C GLU A 212 -5.85 -4.90 -9.46
N ILE A 213 -5.94 -4.23 -10.60
CA ILE A 213 -5.92 -4.86 -11.91
C ILE A 213 -4.68 -4.40 -12.66
N ALA A 214 -3.81 -5.37 -13.01
CA ALA A 214 -2.67 -5.12 -13.89
C ALA A 214 -3.12 -5.37 -15.33
N VAL A 215 -2.93 -4.34 -16.16
CA VAL A 215 -3.24 -4.33 -17.59
C VAL A 215 -1.99 -3.92 -18.34
N SER A 216 -1.80 -4.37 -19.58
CA SER A 216 -0.71 -3.87 -20.41
C SER A 216 -0.74 -2.34 -20.52
N ALA A 217 0.43 -1.70 -20.39
CA ALA A 217 0.52 -0.23 -20.32
C ALA A 217 -0.02 0.47 -21.58
N ASP A 218 0.05 -0.19 -22.74
CA ASP A 218 -0.49 0.32 -24.01
C ASP A 218 -2.03 0.21 -24.11
N ARG A 219 -2.68 -0.57 -23.24
CA ARG A 219 -4.14 -0.79 -23.21
C ARG A 219 -4.82 -0.07 -22.03
N VAL A 220 -4.05 0.46 -21.08
CA VAL A 220 -4.62 0.98 -19.82
C VAL A 220 -5.49 2.21 -20.02
N THR A 221 -5.22 3.07 -21.01
CA THR A 221 -6.06 4.24 -21.28
C THR A 221 -7.45 3.82 -21.74
N ASP A 222 -7.55 2.83 -22.63
CA ASP A 222 -8.83 2.27 -23.09
C ASP A 222 -9.58 1.63 -21.91
N PHE A 223 -8.87 0.86 -21.08
CA PHE A 223 -9.43 0.24 -19.88
C PHE A 223 -9.94 1.28 -18.86
N TRP A 224 -9.17 2.33 -18.58
CA TRP A 224 -9.57 3.43 -17.72
C TRP A 224 -10.84 4.13 -18.23
N ASN A 225 -10.88 4.43 -19.52
CA ASN A 225 -12.04 5.07 -20.14
C ASN A 225 -13.29 4.18 -20.10
N ALA A 226 -13.13 2.86 -20.27
CA ALA A 226 -14.23 1.91 -20.13
C ALA A 226 -14.78 1.87 -18.70
N LEU A 227 -13.93 1.94 -17.68
CA LEU A 227 -14.34 2.05 -16.28
C LEU A 227 -15.09 3.37 -16.02
N VAL A 228 -14.62 4.50 -16.57
CA VAL A 228 -15.35 5.79 -16.50
C VAL A 228 -16.73 5.65 -17.12
N ALA A 229 -16.83 5.04 -18.30
CA ALA A 229 -18.10 4.82 -19.00
C ALA A 229 -19.05 3.90 -18.22
N ALA A 230 -18.53 2.94 -17.45
CA ALA A 230 -19.28 2.09 -16.53
C ALA A 230 -19.70 2.81 -15.23
N GLY A 231 -19.34 4.09 -15.07
CA GLY A 231 -19.71 4.92 -13.94
C GLY A 231 -18.77 4.84 -12.73
N VAL A 232 -17.59 4.21 -12.88
CA VAL A 232 -16.56 4.22 -11.82
C VAL A 232 -15.96 5.63 -11.70
N LYS A 233 -15.90 6.16 -10.50
CA LYS A 233 -15.41 7.52 -10.24
C LYS A 233 -13.89 7.55 -10.18
N PRO A 234 -13.18 8.34 -11.02
CA PRO A 234 -11.78 8.64 -10.79
C PRO A 234 -11.55 9.27 -9.42
N ALA A 235 -10.55 8.80 -8.71
CA ALA A 235 -10.17 9.31 -7.41
C ALA A 235 -8.64 9.51 -7.36
N GLY A 236 -8.21 10.61 -6.74
CA GLY A 236 -6.80 10.97 -6.66
C GLY A 236 -6.16 10.60 -5.34
N LEU A 237 -4.87 10.98 -5.21
CA LEU A 237 -4.03 10.70 -4.05
C LEU A 237 -4.60 11.26 -2.74
N GLY A 238 -5.35 12.39 -2.80
CA GLY A 238 -5.97 12.97 -1.62
C GLY A 238 -7.02 12.05 -0.99
N ALA A 239 -7.90 11.46 -1.81
CA ALA A 239 -8.85 10.45 -1.35
C ALA A 239 -8.15 9.15 -0.95
N ARG A 240 -7.14 8.71 -1.71
CA ARG A 240 -6.35 7.51 -1.38
C ARG A 240 -5.72 7.61 0.00
N ASP A 241 -5.16 8.76 0.36
CA ASP A 241 -4.51 8.96 1.66
C ASP A 241 -5.53 8.96 2.82
N THR A 242 -6.67 9.65 2.69
CA THR A 242 -7.70 9.62 3.73
C THR A 242 -8.30 8.22 3.92
N LEU A 243 -8.51 7.47 2.83
CA LEU A 243 -9.04 6.10 2.86
C LEU A 243 -8.08 5.11 3.51
N ARG A 244 -6.77 5.13 3.12
CA ARG A 244 -5.78 4.21 3.69
C ARG A 244 -5.58 4.47 5.19
N LEU A 245 -5.61 5.73 5.59
CA LEU A 245 -5.41 6.12 6.98
C LEU A 245 -6.61 5.67 7.83
N GLU A 246 -7.84 5.85 7.35
CA GLU A 246 -9.03 5.28 7.98
C GLU A 246 -8.96 3.75 8.09
N ALA A 247 -8.39 3.09 7.09
CA ALA A 247 -8.17 1.64 7.09
C ALA A 247 -6.99 1.20 7.98
N GLY A 248 -6.26 2.14 8.59
CA GLY A 248 -5.10 1.86 9.44
C GLY A 248 -3.91 1.25 8.68
N MET A 249 -3.76 1.59 7.40
CA MET A 249 -2.69 1.06 6.54
C MET A 249 -1.51 2.01 6.50
N ASN A 250 -0.31 1.45 6.66
CA ASN A 250 0.94 2.18 6.65
C ASN A 250 1.26 2.78 5.28
N LEU A 251 1.97 3.89 5.29
CA LEU A 251 2.60 4.49 4.11
C LEU A 251 4.12 4.52 4.31
N TYR A 252 4.85 3.83 3.42
CA TYR A 252 6.31 3.86 3.44
C TYR A 252 6.84 5.30 3.26
N GLY A 253 7.84 5.65 4.03
CA GLY A 253 8.40 7.01 4.09
C GLY A 253 7.70 7.93 5.09
N GLN A 254 6.59 7.51 5.70
CA GLN A 254 5.91 8.22 6.79
C GLN A 254 5.77 7.35 8.05
N ASP A 255 5.13 6.20 7.93
CA ASP A 255 4.84 5.33 9.06
C ASP A 255 6.00 4.37 9.36
N MET A 256 6.81 4.06 8.39
CA MET A 256 8.07 3.33 8.51
C MET A 256 9.00 3.70 7.34
N ASP A 257 10.29 3.50 7.57
CA ASP A 257 11.38 3.69 6.63
C ASP A 257 12.61 2.86 7.04
N GLU A 258 13.75 3.15 6.44
CA GLU A 258 15.02 2.46 6.73
C GLU A 258 15.60 2.72 8.13
N THR A 259 14.96 3.51 8.97
CA THR A 259 15.34 3.77 10.36
C THR A 259 14.42 3.08 11.37
N VAL A 260 13.33 2.46 10.89
CA VAL A 260 12.25 1.94 11.73
C VAL A 260 12.26 0.41 11.74
N ASN A 261 12.17 -0.16 12.94
CA ASN A 261 11.89 -1.57 13.17
C ASN A 261 10.40 -1.85 12.82
N PRO A 262 10.08 -2.85 11.99
CA PRO A 262 8.71 -3.13 11.60
C PRO A 262 7.78 -3.50 12.76
N LEU A 263 8.32 -4.01 13.88
CA LEU A 263 7.54 -4.28 15.10
C LEU A 263 6.99 -2.97 15.70
N ASP A 264 7.78 -1.88 15.62
CA ASP A 264 7.40 -0.56 16.10
C ASP A 264 6.47 0.21 15.12
N ALA A 265 6.26 -0.34 13.94
CA ALA A 265 5.35 0.18 12.91
C ALA A 265 4.03 -0.60 12.81
N GLY A 266 3.73 -1.47 13.79
CA GLY A 266 2.52 -2.29 13.78
C GLY A 266 2.51 -3.42 12.74
N LEU A 267 3.67 -3.77 12.19
CA LEU A 267 3.83 -4.77 11.12
C LEU A 267 4.27 -6.15 11.63
N ALA A 268 4.22 -6.41 12.95
CA ALA A 268 4.61 -7.68 13.55
C ALA A 268 3.93 -8.90 12.90
N TRP A 269 2.68 -8.76 12.44
CA TRP A 269 1.92 -9.80 11.76
C TRP A 269 2.50 -10.19 10.38
N THR A 270 3.39 -9.38 9.83
CA THR A 270 4.09 -9.63 8.56
C THR A 270 5.46 -10.28 8.75
N ILE A 271 5.86 -10.54 10.00
CA ILE A 271 7.18 -11.04 10.36
C ILE A 271 7.03 -12.45 10.96
N ASP A 272 7.79 -13.40 10.44
CA ASP A 272 7.83 -14.75 10.97
C ASP A 272 9.09 -14.98 11.82
N LEU A 273 9.01 -14.67 13.10
CA LEU A 273 10.07 -14.94 14.07
C LEU A 273 10.00 -16.32 14.70
N VAL A 274 8.93 -17.10 14.43
CA VAL A 274 8.66 -18.37 15.11
C VAL A 274 9.31 -19.54 14.40
N SER A 275 9.28 -19.57 13.05
CA SER A 275 9.86 -20.68 12.30
C SER A 275 11.40 -20.67 12.38
N GLU A 276 12.00 -21.85 12.18
CA GLU A 276 13.47 -21.99 12.14
C GLU A 276 14.10 -21.33 10.89
N ARG A 277 13.27 -20.87 9.94
CA ARG A 277 13.71 -20.16 8.75
C ARG A 277 14.55 -18.94 9.11
N ASP A 278 15.67 -18.78 8.45
CA ASP A 278 16.47 -17.56 8.52
C ASP A 278 16.11 -16.57 7.40
N PHE A 279 16.24 -15.28 7.71
CA PHE A 279 16.04 -14.19 6.75
C PHE A 279 16.82 -12.93 7.17
N VAL A 280 17.08 -12.05 6.23
CA VAL A 280 17.82 -10.80 6.51
C VAL A 280 17.11 -10.00 7.59
N GLY A 281 17.86 -9.66 8.65
CA GLY A 281 17.38 -8.85 9.78
C GLY A 281 16.71 -9.62 10.90
N LYS A 282 16.53 -10.95 10.79
CA LYS A 282 15.86 -11.76 11.84
C LYS A 282 16.55 -11.66 13.20
N GLU A 283 17.86 -11.86 13.24
CA GLU A 283 18.65 -11.81 14.49
C GLU A 283 18.54 -10.44 15.17
N ALA A 284 18.62 -9.37 14.36
CA ALA A 284 18.47 -8.01 14.87
C ALA A 284 17.07 -7.78 15.46
N LEU A 285 16.01 -8.24 14.80
CA LEU A 285 14.64 -8.14 15.32
C LEU A 285 14.44 -8.93 16.62
N GLN A 286 15.01 -10.13 16.71
CA GLN A 286 14.94 -10.96 17.92
C GLN A 286 15.67 -10.31 19.10
N THR A 287 16.81 -9.65 18.83
CA THR A 287 17.61 -8.98 19.84
C THR A 287 16.99 -7.67 20.32
N GLN A 288 16.49 -6.85 19.37
CA GLN A 288 15.94 -5.53 19.68
C GLN A 288 14.53 -5.61 20.27
N GLY A 289 13.72 -6.57 19.79
CA GLY A 289 12.32 -6.68 20.14
C GLY A 289 11.49 -5.47 19.69
N GLN A 290 10.30 -5.33 20.27
CA GLN A 290 9.42 -4.18 20.07
C GLN A 290 9.69 -3.12 21.14
N ASN A 291 9.94 -1.87 20.73
CA ASN A 291 10.27 -0.76 21.61
C ASN A 291 9.16 0.32 21.66
N ALA A 292 8.24 0.30 20.71
CA ALA A 292 7.11 1.22 20.64
C ALA A 292 5.83 0.49 20.16
N GLN A 293 4.69 1.09 20.43
CA GLN A 293 3.39 0.62 19.95
C GLN A 293 2.90 1.49 18.81
N PHE A 294 2.26 0.87 17.81
CA PHE A 294 1.65 1.57 16.69
C PHE A 294 0.13 1.53 16.85
N LEU A 295 -0.48 2.67 17.16
CA LEU A 295 -1.88 2.79 17.55
C LEU A 295 -2.56 3.94 16.81
N GLY A 296 -3.90 3.94 16.80
CA GLY A 296 -4.71 5.02 16.29
C GLY A 296 -4.96 6.12 17.34
N LEU A 297 -5.07 7.36 16.88
CA LEU A 297 -5.49 8.49 17.70
C LEU A 297 -6.73 9.16 17.09
N ILE A 298 -7.70 9.52 17.92
CA ILE A 298 -8.84 10.34 17.55
C ILE A 298 -8.79 11.61 18.39
N LEU A 299 -8.71 12.77 17.73
CA LEU A 299 -8.72 14.06 18.43
C LEU A 299 -10.10 14.31 19.05
N ARG A 300 -10.13 14.62 20.34
CA ARG A 300 -11.38 14.89 21.07
C ARG A 300 -11.85 16.34 20.96
N GLU A 301 -10.92 17.25 20.75
CA GLU A 301 -11.17 18.69 20.73
C GLU A 301 -11.32 19.22 19.31
N LYS A 302 -12.22 20.19 19.10
CA LYS A 302 -12.37 20.88 17.81
C LYS A 302 -11.22 21.87 17.59
N GLY A 303 -10.81 22.04 16.33
CA GLY A 303 -9.88 23.09 15.92
C GLY A 303 -8.44 22.66 15.71
N GLY A 304 -8.17 21.35 15.64
CA GLY A 304 -6.87 20.81 15.26
C GLY A 304 -6.97 19.84 14.09
N ILE A 305 -5.94 19.78 13.26
CA ILE A 305 -5.71 18.69 12.30
C ILE A 305 -4.45 17.97 12.72
N LEU A 306 -4.55 16.65 12.87
CA LEU A 306 -3.41 15.80 13.17
C LEU A 306 -2.54 15.64 11.94
N ARG A 307 -1.22 15.78 12.10
CA ARG A 307 -0.23 15.72 11.01
C ARG A 307 1.00 14.95 11.45
N ALA A 308 1.71 14.38 10.51
CA ALA A 308 3.01 13.76 10.76
C ALA A 308 3.95 14.69 11.53
N HIS A 309 4.81 14.08 12.35
CA HIS A 309 5.83 14.72 13.18
C HIS A 309 5.27 15.59 14.35
N GLN A 310 3.98 15.55 14.62
CA GLN A 310 3.45 16.14 15.85
C GLN A 310 3.77 15.22 17.04
N LYS A 311 4.30 15.84 18.09
CA LYS A 311 4.64 15.17 19.35
C LYS A 311 3.37 14.75 20.08
N VAL A 312 3.41 13.56 20.65
CA VAL A 312 2.36 13.02 21.51
C VAL A 312 2.92 12.84 22.92
N VAL A 313 2.27 13.47 23.90
CA VAL A 313 2.63 13.37 25.31
C VAL A 313 1.75 12.32 25.97
N CYS A 314 2.35 11.29 26.52
CA CYS A 314 1.72 10.18 27.21
C CYS A 314 2.21 10.11 28.66
N ALA A 315 1.49 9.42 29.54
CA ALA A 315 1.95 9.16 30.90
C ALA A 315 3.25 8.32 30.93
N GLN A 316 3.47 7.50 29.91
CA GLN A 316 4.63 6.62 29.76
C GLN A 316 5.84 7.29 29.05
N GLY A 317 5.68 8.52 28.57
CA GLY A 317 6.72 9.24 27.85
C GLY A 317 6.20 9.97 26.62
N GLU A 318 7.05 10.17 25.63
CA GLU A 318 6.73 10.91 24.42
C GLU A 318 6.65 9.97 23.22
N GLY A 319 5.65 10.19 22.36
CA GLY A 319 5.48 9.53 21.06
C GLY A 319 5.36 10.54 19.95
N GLU A 320 5.07 10.05 18.76
CA GLU A 320 4.98 10.85 17.53
C GLU A 320 3.83 10.38 16.65
N ILE A 321 3.13 11.32 16.02
CA ILE A 321 2.23 11.04 14.92
C ILE A 321 3.06 10.75 13.67
N THR A 322 2.85 9.60 13.05
CA THR A 322 3.50 9.23 11.80
C THR A 322 2.68 9.64 10.58
N SER A 323 1.36 9.51 10.66
CA SER A 323 0.40 9.96 9.64
C SER A 323 -0.84 10.55 10.29
N GLY A 324 -1.37 11.63 9.75
CA GLY A 324 -2.56 12.26 10.30
C GLY A 324 -3.38 12.98 9.25
N THR A 325 -4.71 12.95 9.40
CA THR A 325 -5.65 13.58 8.47
C THR A 325 -6.98 13.92 9.18
N PHE A 326 -7.83 14.65 8.47
CA PHE A 326 -9.25 14.70 8.78
C PHE A 326 -9.94 13.52 8.08
N SER A 327 -10.62 12.66 8.83
CA SER A 327 -11.41 11.55 8.31
C SER A 327 -12.75 12.05 7.77
N PRO A 328 -13.01 11.95 6.46
CA PRO A 328 -14.34 12.32 5.94
C PRO A 328 -15.45 11.41 6.43
N THR A 329 -15.18 10.12 6.67
CA THR A 329 -16.19 9.16 7.17
C THR A 329 -16.57 9.42 8.62
N MET A 330 -15.61 9.79 9.47
CA MET A 330 -15.82 9.98 10.90
C MET A 330 -16.10 11.46 11.27
N GLU A 331 -15.84 12.39 10.34
CA GLU A 331 -15.88 13.84 10.56
C GLU A 331 -15.01 14.30 11.73
N GLN A 332 -13.87 13.61 11.92
CA GLN A 332 -12.91 13.83 13.01
C GLN A 332 -11.46 13.80 12.51
N ALA A 333 -10.58 14.47 13.23
CA ALA A 333 -9.16 14.34 13.00
C ALA A 333 -8.66 13.02 13.60
N ILE A 334 -8.01 12.20 12.78
CA ILE A 334 -7.45 10.91 13.14
C ILE A 334 -5.96 10.82 12.77
N ALA A 335 -5.23 9.95 13.46
CA ALA A 335 -3.81 9.75 13.19
C ALA A 335 -3.37 8.31 13.47
N LEU A 336 -2.33 7.88 12.76
CA LEU A 336 -1.47 6.77 13.15
C LEU A 336 -0.32 7.34 13.97
N ALA A 337 0.03 6.67 15.06
CA ALA A 337 1.06 7.16 15.97
C ALA A 337 1.95 6.04 16.50
N ARG A 338 3.24 6.33 16.62
CA ARG A 338 4.20 5.51 17.33
C ARG A 338 4.29 6.04 18.76
N LEU A 339 3.86 5.23 19.71
CA LEU A 339 3.69 5.58 21.12
C LEU A 339 4.61 4.74 21.99
N PRO A 340 5.00 5.23 23.19
CA PRO A 340 5.76 4.45 24.16
C PRO A 340 5.09 3.14 24.52
N MET A 341 5.89 2.13 24.88
CA MET A 341 5.37 0.88 25.45
C MET A 341 4.57 1.16 26.71
N GLY A 342 3.46 0.42 26.90
CA GLY A 342 2.56 0.57 28.06
C GLY A 342 1.39 1.52 27.85
N VAL A 343 1.36 2.28 26.73
CA VAL A 343 0.14 3.02 26.33
C VAL A 343 -0.90 2.02 25.87
N SER A 344 -2.14 2.18 26.27
CA SER A 344 -3.22 1.23 25.99
C SER A 344 -4.39 1.87 25.24
N VAL A 345 -5.12 1.05 24.49
CA VAL A 345 -6.41 1.48 23.90
C VAL A 345 -7.35 1.94 25.00
N GLY A 346 -7.95 3.12 24.84
CA GLY A 346 -8.78 3.80 25.84
C GLY A 346 -8.06 4.89 26.62
N ASP A 347 -6.73 4.95 26.59
CA ASP A 347 -5.97 6.02 27.23
C ASP A 347 -6.25 7.36 26.55
N THR A 348 -6.08 8.42 27.32
CA THR A 348 -6.04 9.79 26.83
C THR A 348 -4.59 10.25 26.75
N VAL A 349 -4.19 10.71 25.59
CA VAL A 349 -2.88 11.32 25.33
C VAL A 349 -3.06 12.76 24.85
N HIS A 350 -1.99 13.53 24.80
CA HIS A 350 -2.06 14.94 24.37
C HIS A 350 -1.16 15.16 23.16
N VAL A 351 -1.76 15.65 22.08
CA VAL A 351 -1.01 16.01 20.86
C VAL A 351 -0.60 17.47 20.93
N VAL A 352 0.67 17.74 20.73
CA VAL A 352 1.21 19.09 20.69
C VAL A 352 0.97 19.71 19.33
N ILE A 353 0.07 20.68 19.27
CA ILE A 353 -0.27 21.42 18.05
C ILE A 353 0.05 22.90 18.30
N ARG A 354 1.13 23.41 17.69
CA ARG A 354 1.69 24.73 18.00
C ARG A 354 2.00 24.82 19.49
N ASP A 355 1.36 25.75 20.23
CA ASP A 355 1.58 25.99 21.66
C ASP A 355 0.52 25.33 22.56
N LYS A 356 -0.31 24.43 22.00
CA LYS A 356 -1.41 23.77 22.72
C LYS A 356 -1.20 22.27 22.78
N GLN A 357 -1.63 21.69 23.88
CA GLN A 357 -1.77 20.24 24.04
C GLN A 357 -3.25 19.90 23.95
N LEU A 358 -3.63 19.19 22.87
CA LEU A 358 -5.02 18.80 22.62
C LEU A 358 -5.21 17.32 22.97
N ALA A 359 -6.28 17.02 23.69
CA ALA A 359 -6.59 15.67 24.12
C ALA A 359 -7.01 14.78 22.93
N ALA A 360 -6.43 13.59 22.84
CA ALA A 360 -6.77 12.56 21.88
C ALA A 360 -6.99 11.21 22.58
N SER A 361 -7.95 10.44 22.08
CA SER A 361 -8.17 9.06 22.52
C SER A 361 -7.27 8.11 21.75
N VAL A 362 -6.66 7.17 22.46
CA VAL A 362 -5.95 6.03 21.87
C VAL A 362 -6.95 4.96 21.49
N VAL A 363 -6.95 4.53 20.23
CA VAL A 363 -7.87 3.54 19.68
C VAL A 363 -7.16 2.42 18.93
N LYS A 364 -7.87 1.29 18.79
CA LYS A 364 -7.40 0.17 17.98
C LYS A 364 -7.65 0.47 16.49
N LEU A 365 -6.70 0.09 15.64
CA LEU A 365 -6.86 0.12 14.19
C LEU A 365 -7.62 -1.12 13.68
N PRO A 366 -8.34 -1.04 12.56
CA PRO A 366 -8.58 0.16 11.75
C PRO A 366 -9.67 1.09 12.32
N PHE A 367 -9.70 2.33 11.87
CA PHE A 367 -10.79 3.26 12.21
C PHE A 367 -12.08 2.92 11.48
N VAL A 368 -11.97 2.66 10.16
CA VAL A 368 -13.08 2.33 9.26
C VAL A 368 -12.74 1.11 8.41
N ARG A 369 -13.71 0.24 8.22
CA ARG A 369 -13.62 -0.89 7.29
C ARG A 369 -14.98 -1.24 6.71
N ASN A 370 -15.06 -1.46 5.39
CA ASN A 370 -16.29 -1.72 4.64
C ASN A 370 -17.38 -0.68 4.98
N GLY A 371 -17.04 0.61 4.94
CA GLY A 371 -17.92 1.73 5.26
C GLY A 371 -18.33 1.83 6.73
N LYS A 372 -17.88 0.94 7.62
CA LYS A 372 -18.26 0.91 9.04
C LYS A 372 -17.17 1.51 9.93
N ILE A 373 -17.54 2.46 10.78
CA ILE A 373 -16.68 2.98 11.84
C ILE A 373 -16.51 1.89 12.90
N LEU A 374 -15.27 1.54 13.21
CA LEU A 374 -14.90 0.50 14.19
C LEU A 374 -14.25 1.07 15.44
N ALA A 375 -13.58 2.23 15.31
CA ALA A 375 -12.95 2.94 16.42
C ALA A 375 -13.91 3.98 16.99
N VAL A 376 -14.24 3.86 18.26
CA VAL A 376 -15.12 4.77 19.02
C VAL A 376 -14.48 5.20 20.34
#